data_1be59e98b6a097e9f05d9115081801f0
#
_entry.id   1be59e98b6a097e9f05d9115081801f0
#
_cell.length_a   1.000
_cell.length_b   1.000
_cell.length_c   1.000
_cell.angle_alpha   90.00
_cell.angle_beta   90.00
_cell.angle_gamma   90.00
#
_symmetry.space_group_name_H-M   'P 1'
#
loop_
_entity.id
_entity.type
_entity.pdbx_description
1 polymer ?
#
loop_
_entity_poly.entity_id
_entity_poly.type
_entity_poly.pdbx_seq_one_letter_code
_entity_poly.pdbx_strand_id
1 'polypeptide(L)'
;VWSLTDKGRGPVPISHAQALAAFESVREQFAEAPKPDPKGTAPLPATDDTPATYRAQLSERLRGLTASAFERFAQRLLREAGFEQVTVTGKSGDGGIDGIGILQVNPLVSFKVLFQCKRYSGTNVVTPSHVRDFRGSMTGRADKGIIISTGAFTAEARKEATRDGAPPIELIDGEKLIDMCEQLELGLKARQTFDLDDSVFAELE
;
A
#
# COMPACT_ATOMS: atom_id res chain seq x y z
N VAL A 1 -18.71 -2.26 -13.80
CA VAL A 1 -18.22 -1.90 -15.13
C VAL A 1 -17.66 -0.49 -15.04
N TRP A 2 -16.34 -0.36 -15.06
CA TRP A 2 -15.66 0.94 -15.05
C TRP A 2 -15.72 1.56 -16.44
N SER A 3 -16.21 2.78 -16.57
CA SER A 3 -16.14 3.56 -17.80
C SER A 3 -15.25 4.77 -17.60
N LEU A 4 -14.32 4.98 -18.53
CA LEU A 4 -13.52 6.19 -18.57
C LEU A 4 -14.42 7.41 -18.74
N THR A 5 -14.18 8.46 -17.95
CA THR A 5 -14.82 9.77 -18.15
C THR A 5 -14.40 10.37 -19.49
N ASP A 6 -15.18 11.32 -20.02
CA ASP A 6 -14.89 11.95 -21.32
C ASP A 6 -13.51 12.64 -21.36
N LYS A 7 -12.96 13.03 -20.22
CA LYS A 7 -11.57 13.51 -20.06
C LYS A 7 -10.52 12.45 -20.26
N GLY A 8 -10.83 11.16 -20.03
CA GLY A 8 -9.90 10.04 -20.17
C GLY A 8 -9.89 9.41 -21.58
N ARG A 9 -10.77 9.85 -22.48
CA ARG A 9 -10.93 9.25 -23.82
C ARG A 9 -10.19 9.96 -24.97
N GLY A 10 -9.51 11.07 -24.67
CA GLY A 10 -8.80 11.83 -25.70
C GLY A 10 -7.36 11.39 -25.90
N PRO A 11 -6.84 11.32 -27.14
CA PRO A 11 -5.42 11.13 -27.38
C PRO A 11 -4.69 12.45 -27.12
N VAL A 12 -4.40 12.76 -25.86
CA VAL A 12 -3.56 13.90 -25.53
C VAL A 12 -2.20 13.35 -25.11
N PRO A 13 -1.13 13.59 -25.86
CA PRO A 13 0.21 13.29 -25.38
C PRO A 13 0.49 14.19 -24.19
N ILE A 14 0.53 13.58 -23.01
CA ILE A 14 0.87 14.27 -21.77
C ILE A 14 2.36 14.61 -21.86
N SER A 15 2.72 15.90 -21.84
CA SER A 15 4.10 16.32 -21.81
C SER A 15 4.76 15.89 -20.48
N HIS A 16 6.09 15.73 -20.47
CA HIS A 16 6.84 15.36 -19.28
C HIS A 16 6.56 16.31 -18.08
N ALA A 17 6.38 17.61 -18.35
CA ALA A 17 6.02 18.60 -17.34
C ALA A 17 4.59 18.37 -16.77
N GLN A 18 3.64 17.96 -17.60
CA GLN A 18 2.27 17.64 -17.15
C GLN A 18 2.22 16.33 -16.34
N ALA A 19 3.04 15.35 -16.71
CA ALA A 19 3.18 14.10 -15.94
C ALA A 19 3.82 14.34 -14.57
N LEU A 20 4.84 15.20 -14.49
CA LEU A 20 5.46 15.62 -13.24
C LEU A 20 4.48 16.41 -12.36
N ALA A 21 3.74 17.37 -12.91
CA ALA A 21 2.75 18.14 -12.16
C ALA A 21 1.59 17.26 -11.64
N ALA A 22 1.14 16.28 -12.43
CA ALA A 22 0.15 15.31 -11.98
C ALA A 22 0.71 14.40 -10.87
N PHE A 23 1.97 14.01 -10.96
CA PHE A 23 2.63 13.22 -9.91
C PHE A 23 2.82 14.04 -8.62
N GLU A 24 3.19 15.31 -8.71
CA GLU A 24 3.31 16.20 -7.56
C GLU A 24 1.96 16.49 -6.91
N SER A 25 0.88 16.70 -7.68
CA SER A 25 -0.46 16.92 -7.13
C SER A 25 -1.00 15.68 -6.41
N VAL A 26 -0.73 14.49 -6.93
CA VAL A 26 -1.07 13.22 -6.25
C VAL A 26 -0.23 13.07 -4.99
N ARG A 27 1.06 13.39 -5.03
CA ARG A 27 1.95 13.35 -3.87
C ARG A 27 1.53 14.33 -2.77
N GLU A 28 1.07 15.53 -3.12
CA GLU A 28 0.55 16.52 -2.16
C GLU A 28 -0.76 16.07 -1.52
N GLN A 29 -1.67 15.46 -2.27
CA GLN A 29 -2.90 14.88 -1.72
C GLN A 29 -2.64 13.75 -0.71
N PHE A 30 -1.52 13.03 -0.85
CA PHE A 30 -1.10 11.99 0.09
C PHE A 30 -0.15 12.49 1.20
N ALA A 31 0.34 13.74 1.15
CA ALA A 31 1.23 14.31 2.16
C ALA A 31 0.49 14.97 3.34
N GLU A 32 -0.78 15.29 3.19
CA GLU A 32 -1.63 15.87 4.25
C GLU A 32 -2.59 14.86 4.85
N ALA A 33 -2.08 13.84 5.52
CA ALA A 33 -2.85 13.11 6.52
C ALA A 33 -2.82 13.92 7.84
N PRO A 34 -3.96 14.24 8.47
CA PRO A 34 -4.00 14.99 9.72
C PRO A 34 -3.25 14.23 10.81
N LYS A 35 -2.33 14.91 11.51
CA LYS A 35 -1.69 14.37 12.72
C LYS A 35 -2.74 14.25 13.83
N PRO A 36 -2.81 13.13 14.55
CA PRO A 36 -3.74 13.00 15.66
C PRO A 36 -3.33 13.92 16.82
N ASP A 37 -4.29 14.73 17.30
CA ASP A 37 -4.15 15.58 18.48
C ASP A 37 -4.08 14.73 19.76
N PRO A 38 -3.12 14.99 20.68
CA PRO A 38 -2.99 14.24 21.92
C PRO A 38 -3.79 14.86 23.05
N LYS A 39 -5.11 14.88 23.01
CA LYS A 39 -5.93 15.13 24.21
C LYS A 39 -7.22 14.32 24.16
N GLY A 40 -7.27 13.37 25.10
CA GLY A 40 -8.32 12.39 25.22
C GLY A 40 -9.69 12.92 25.54
N THR A 41 -10.66 12.30 24.92
CA THR A 41 -12.03 12.21 25.42
C THR A 41 -12.34 10.72 25.52
N ALA A 42 -12.84 10.28 26.66
CA ALA A 42 -13.13 8.88 26.96
C ALA A 42 -14.13 8.28 25.95
N PRO A 43 -13.96 7.01 25.54
CA PRO A 43 -14.82 6.41 24.53
C PRO A 43 -16.20 6.10 25.12
N LEU A 44 -17.23 6.48 24.41
CA LEU A 44 -18.59 5.91 24.56
C LEU A 44 -18.57 4.43 24.12
N PRO A 45 -19.44 3.56 24.68
CA PRO A 45 -19.44 2.14 24.33
C PRO A 45 -19.75 1.96 22.85
N ALA A 46 -18.77 1.41 22.12
CA ALA A 46 -18.83 1.20 20.68
C ALA A 46 -19.84 0.09 20.35
N THR A 47 -20.79 0.42 19.52
CA THR A 47 -21.48 -0.57 18.66
C THR A 47 -20.46 -1.12 17.66
N ASP A 48 -20.50 -2.40 17.36
CA ASP A 48 -19.49 -3.21 16.60
C ASP A 48 -19.12 -2.73 15.18
N ASP A 49 -19.49 -1.52 14.74
CA ASP A 49 -19.30 -1.00 13.39
C ASP A 49 -18.39 0.24 13.29
N THR A 50 -17.59 0.56 14.32
CA THR A 50 -16.69 1.72 14.29
C THR A 50 -15.50 1.51 13.32
N PRO A 51 -15.05 2.54 12.58
CA PRO A 51 -13.90 2.47 11.67
C PRO A 51 -12.64 1.85 12.28
N ALA A 52 -12.40 2.05 13.58
CA ALA A 52 -11.30 1.44 14.31
C ALA A 52 -11.40 -0.10 14.40
N THR A 53 -12.61 -0.66 14.43
CA THR A 53 -12.81 -2.10 14.65
C THR A 53 -12.49 -2.94 13.43
N TYR A 54 -12.90 -2.54 12.22
CA TYR A 54 -12.59 -3.34 11.02
C TYR A 54 -11.12 -3.26 10.62
N ARG A 55 -10.45 -2.11 10.82
CA ARG A 55 -8.99 -1.99 10.57
C ARG A 55 -8.20 -2.91 11.49
N ALA A 56 -8.56 -2.99 12.76
CA ALA A 56 -7.95 -3.92 13.72
C ALA A 56 -8.20 -5.38 13.31
N GLN A 57 -9.43 -5.73 12.94
CA GLN A 57 -9.78 -7.07 12.46
C GLN A 57 -9.03 -7.43 11.17
N LEU A 58 -8.90 -6.51 10.21
CA LEU A 58 -8.15 -6.72 8.97
C LEU A 58 -6.66 -6.95 9.29
N SER A 59 -6.07 -6.11 10.15
CA SER A 59 -4.69 -6.26 10.60
C SER A 59 -4.44 -7.63 11.23
N GLU A 60 -5.32 -8.06 12.12
CA GLU A 60 -5.23 -9.38 12.77
C GLU A 60 -5.34 -10.52 11.75
N ARG A 61 -6.29 -10.41 10.82
CA ARG A 61 -6.43 -11.38 9.72
C ARG A 61 -5.18 -11.50 8.89
N LEU A 62 -4.57 -10.38 8.49
CA LEU A 62 -3.33 -10.37 7.70
C LEU A 62 -2.16 -10.97 8.47
N ARG A 63 -2.03 -10.67 9.77
CA ARG A 63 -1.02 -11.26 10.65
C ARG A 63 -1.23 -12.75 10.90
N GLY A 64 -2.47 -13.21 10.89
CA GLY A 64 -2.86 -14.62 11.08
C GLY A 64 -2.66 -15.50 9.83
N LEU A 65 -2.40 -14.93 8.66
CA LEU A 65 -2.14 -15.72 7.45
C LEU A 65 -0.87 -16.56 7.61
N THR A 66 -0.78 -17.68 6.90
CA THR A 66 0.51 -18.38 6.71
C THR A 66 1.43 -17.53 5.82
N ALA A 67 2.74 -17.78 5.83
CA ALA A 67 3.68 -17.06 4.98
C ALA A 67 3.26 -17.13 3.50
N SER A 68 2.99 -18.33 2.99
CA SER A 68 2.58 -18.53 1.59
C SER A 68 1.20 -17.92 1.28
N ALA A 69 0.29 -17.85 2.25
CA ALA A 69 -0.99 -17.15 2.07
C ALA A 69 -0.80 -15.64 1.99
N PHE A 70 0.14 -15.08 2.77
CA PHE A 70 0.48 -13.66 2.73
C PHE A 70 1.18 -13.27 1.41
N GLU A 71 2.05 -14.14 0.88
CA GLU A 71 2.65 -13.96 -0.45
C GLU A 71 1.58 -13.94 -1.57
N ARG A 72 0.60 -14.86 -1.52
CA ARG A 72 -0.54 -14.86 -2.47
C ARG A 72 -1.42 -13.64 -2.30
N PHE A 73 -1.61 -13.18 -1.07
CA PHE A 73 -2.33 -11.93 -0.81
C PHE A 73 -1.60 -10.73 -1.41
N ALA A 74 -0.28 -10.63 -1.20
CA ALA A 74 0.55 -9.59 -1.80
C ALA A 74 0.53 -9.64 -3.33
N GLN A 75 0.56 -10.83 -3.93
CA GLN A 75 0.38 -11.01 -5.37
C GLN A 75 -0.95 -10.41 -5.85
N ARG A 76 -2.04 -10.69 -5.14
CA ARG A 76 -3.34 -10.15 -5.49
C ARG A 76 -3.39 -8.64 -5.31
N LEU A 77 -2.87 -8.12 -4.20
CA LEU A 77 -2.78 -6.69 -3.94
C LEU A 77 -2.06 -5.94 -5.07
N LEU A 78 -0.92 -6.45 -5.51
CA LEU A 78 -0.16 -5.85 -6.61
C LEU A 78 -0.93 -5.88 -7.93
N ARG A 79 -1.68 -6.96 -8.21
CA ARG A 79 -2.54 -7.03 -9.41
C ARG A 79 -3.67 -6.00 -9.37
N GLU A 80 -4.35 -5.88 -8.23
CA GLU A 80 -5.40 -4.86 -8.05
C GLU A 80 -4.81 -3.44 -8.12
N ALA A 81 -3.55 -3.25 -7.71
CA ALA A 81 -2.80 -2.00 -7.85
C ALA A 81 -2.27 -1.73 -9.27
N GLY A 82 -2.64 -2.55 -10.27
CA GLY A 82 -2.31 -2.32 -11.67
C GLY A 82 -1.00 -2.94 -12.15
N PHE A 83 -0.36 -3.81 -11.35
CA PHE A 83 0.78 -4.58 -11.82
C PHE A 83 0.34 -5.74 -12.72
N GLU A 84 1.05 -5.91 -13.82
CA GLU A 84 0.86 -7.02 -14.76
C GLU A 84 1.83 -8.18 -14.44
N GLN A 85 1.49 -9.38 -14.92
CA GLN A 85 2.34 -10.58 -14.85
C GLN A 85 2.90 -10.86 -13.44
N VAL A 86 2.13 -10.57 -12.38
CA VAL A 86 2.58 -10.80 -11.02
C VAL A 86 2.62 -12.29 -10.71
N THR A 87 3.81 -12.80 -10.40
CA THR A 87 4.06 -14.20 -10.06
C THR A 87 4.76 -14.32 -8.71
N VAL A 88 4.38 -15.33 -7.93
CA VAL A 88 5.09 -15.74 -6.70
C VAL A 88 6.11 -16.79 -7.08
N THR A 89 7.36 -16.61 -6.67
CA THR A 89 8.46 -17.50 -7.08
C THR A 89 8.56 -18.75 -6.21
N GLY A 90 8.15 -18.68 -4.94
CA GLY A 90 8.06 -19.84 -4.03
C GLY A 90 9.36 -20.61 -3.80
N LYS A 91 10.52 -20.06 -4.20
CA LYS A 91 11.82 -20.73 -4.07
C LYS A 91 12.53 -20.28 -2.79
N SER A 92 12.85 -21.22 -1.93
CA SER A 92 13.78 -20.97 -0.82
C SER A 92 15.20 -20.83 -1.38
N GLY A 93 15.94 -19.80 -0.92
CA GLY A 93 17.34 -19.61 -1.28
C GLY A 93 17.62 -18.59 -2.39
N ASP A 94 16.61 -17.84 -2.84
CA ASP A 94 16.76 -16.79 -3.86
C ASP A 94 17.03 -15.38 -3.29
N GLY A 95 17.49 -15.32 -2.04
CA GLY A 95 17.78 -14.06 -1.34
C GLY A 95 16.54 -13.38 -0.76
N GLY A 96 15.46 -14.14 -0.56
CA GLY A 96 14.21 -13.65 0.05
C GLY A 96 13.31 -12.92 -0.94
N ILE A 97 13.44 -13.19 -2.23
CA ILE A 97 12.50 -12.70 -3.25
C ILE A 97 11.28 -13.61 -3.26
N ASP A 98 10.11 -13.07 -2.96
CA ASP A 98 8.87 -13.84 -2.94
C ASP A 98 8.13 -13.76 -4.27
N GLY A 99 8.44 -12.75 -5.08
CA GLY A 99 7.85 -12.69 -6.40
C GLY A 99 8.31 -11.50 -7.25
N ILE A 100 7.71 -11.45 -8.44
CA ILE A 100 8.00 -10.49 -9.49
C ILE A 100 6.70 -9.98 -10.12
N GLY A 101 6.68 -8.73 -10.52
CA GLY A 101 5.63 -8.11 -11.32
C GLY A 101 6.19 -7.11 -12.32
N ILE A 102 5.40 -6.77 -13.30
CA ILE A 102 5.68 -5.69 -14.25
C ILE A 102 4.73 -4.54 -13.97
N LEU A 103 5.28 -3.36 -13.71
CA LEU A 103 4.50 -2.12 -13.65
C LEU A 103 4.57 -1.43 -15.00
N GLN A 104 3.49 -1.49 -15.77
CA GLN A 104 3.38 -0.81 -17.05
C GLN A 104 2.92 0.63 -16.82
N VAL A 105 3.78 1.61 -17.09
CA VAL A 105 3.46 3.04 -16.94
C VAL A 105 2.75 3.57 -18.18
N ASN A 106 3.25 3.17 -19.35
CA ASN A 106 2.67 3.47 -20.65
C ASN A 106 3.21 2.46 -21.68
N PRO A 107 2.76 2.47 -22.95
CA PRO A 107 3.21 1.50 -23.97
C PRO A 107 4.72 1.45 -24.22
N LEU A 108 5.47 2.48 -23.81
CA LEU A 108 6.91 2.60 -24.05
C LEU A 108 7.75 2.37 -22.79
N VAL A 109 7.13 2.42 -21.60
CA VAL A 109 7.85 2.38 -20.32
C VAL A 109 7.22 1.38 -19.39
N SER A 110 8.00 0.41 -18.96
CA SER A 110 7.65 -0.54 -17.90
C SER A 110 8.80 -0.73 -16.94
N PHE A 111 8.48 -1.12 -15.72
CA PHE A 111 9.45 -1.46 -14.69
C PHE A 111 9.27 -2.92 -14.27
N LYS A 112 10.37 -3.62 -14.22
CA LYS A 112 10.44 -4.93 -13.58
C LYS A 112 10.61 -4.73 -12.08
N VAL A 113 9.67 -5.23 -11.30
CA VAL A 113 9.62 -5.01 -9.84
C VAL A 113 9.69 -6.35 -9.14
N LEU A 114 10.62 -6.49 -8.21
CA LEU A 114 10.65 -7.62 -7.28
C LEU A 114 9.96 -7.24 -5.98
N PHE A 115 9.31 -8.20 -5.33
CA PHE A 115 8.73 -7.97 -4.02
C PHE A 115 9.13 -9.04 -3.01
N GLN A 116 9.20 -8.60 -1.74
CA GLN A 116 9.43 -9.43 -0.58
C GLN A 116 8.32 -9.20 0.45
N CYS A 117 7.85 -10.28 1.07
CA CYS A 117 6.82 -10.29 2.09
C CYS A 117 7.43 -10.58 3.46
N LYS A 118 7.14 -9.76 4.45
CA LYS A 118 7.55 -9.96 5.85
C LYS A 118 6.31 -10.01 6.74
N ARG A 119 5.77 -11.21 6.93
CA ARG A 119 4.66 -11.42 7.84
C ARG A 119 5.20 -11.53 9.28
N TYR A 120 4.88 -10.54 10.08
CA TYR A 120 5.23 -10.51 11.50
C TYR A 120 3.99 -10.63 12.38
N SER A 121 4.11 -11.42 13.43
CA SER A 121 3.18 -11.47 14.55
C SER A 121 3.84 -10.74 15.74
N GLY A 122 3.13 -9.79 16.36
CA GLY A 122 3.65 -9.02 17.49
C GLY A 122 4.46 -7.78 17.08
N THR A 123 5.50 -7.46 17.84
CA THR A 123 6.28 -6.21 17.78
C THR A 123 7.50 -6.27 16.85
N ASN A 124 7.65 -7.33 16.07
CA ASN A 124 8.77 -7.45 15.14
C ASN A 124 8.73 -6.38 14.06
N VAL A 125 9.91 -5.82 13.75
CA VAL A 125 10.08 -4.73 12.79
C VAL A 125 11.07 -5.11 11.70
N VAL A 126 10.92 -4.51 10.53
CA VAL A 126 11.89 -4.64 9.44
C VAL A 126 13.06 -3.69 9.72
N THR A 127 14.26 -4.23 9.73
CA THR A 127 15.51 -3.52 10.01
C THR A 127 16.27 -3.14 8.73
N PRO A 128 17.29 -2.27 8.79
CA PRO A 128 18.12 -1.93 7.63
C PRO A 128 18.81 -3.13 6.98
N SER A 129 19.16 -4.17 7.76
CA SER A 129 19.77 -5.38 7.18
C SER A 129 18.83 -6.06 6.20
N HIS A 130 17.53 -6.21 6.54
CA HIS A 130 16.54 -6.78 5.63
C HIS A 130 16.45 -6.01 4.31
N VAL A 131 16.50 -4.67 4.38
CA VAL A 131 16.46 -3.80 3.18
C VAL A 131 17.72 -3.98 2.33
N ARG A 132 18.91 -4.05 2.95
CA ARG A 132 20.17 -4.28 2.23
C ARG A 132 20.23 -5.66 1.58
N ASP A 133 19.80 -6.69 2.29
CA ASP A 133 19.79 -8.07 1.79
C ASP A 133 18.87 -8.19 0.58
N PHE A 134 17.67 -7.62 0.67
CA PHE A 134 16.73 -7.58 -0.44
C PHE A 134 17.27 -6.76 -1.63
N ARG A 135 17.92 -5.61 -1.38
CA ARG A 135 18.57 -4.82 -2.43
C ARG A 135 19.68 -5.61 -3.12
N GLY A 136 20.48 -6.33 -2.37
CA GLY A 136 21.51 -7.21 -2.93
C GLY A 136 20.90 -8.25 -3.88
N SER A 137 19.79 -8.84 -3.46
CA SER A 137 19.06 -9.84 -4.24
C SER A 137 18.41 -9.30 -5.51
N MET A 138 18.00 -8.02 -5.53
CA MET A 138 17.38 -7.39 -6.69
C MET A 138 18.38 -6.80 -7.69
N THR A 139 19.62 -6.54 -7.28
CA THR A 139 20.63 -5.89 -8.12
C THR A 139 20.88 -6.69 -9.41
N GLY A 140 20.76 -6.01 -10.58
CA GLY A 140 20.89 -6.61 -11.91
C GLY A 140 19.71 -7.50 -12.32
N ARG A 141 18.65 -7.61 -11.50
CA ARG A 141 17.49 -8.47 -11.74
C ARG A 141 16.19 -7.69 -11.91
N ALA A 142 16.10 -6.50 -11.34
CA ALA A 142 14.91 -5.64 -11.42
C ALA A 142 15.27 -4.15 -11.29
N ASP A 143 14.36 -3.30 -11.74
CA ASP A 143 14.49 -1.85 -11.72
C ASP A 143 14.13 -1.27 -10.35
N LYS A 144 13.17 -1.89 -9.66
CA LYS A 144 12.64 -1.46 -8.37
C LYS A 144 12.33 -2.65 -7.47
N GLY A 145 12.24 -2.39 -6.16
CA GLY A 145 11.85 -3.37 -5.16
C GLY A 145 10.70 -2.87 -4.29
N ILE A 146 9.92 -3.80 -3.76
CA ILE A 146 8.87 -3.54 -2.78
C ILE A 146 9.04 -4.51 -1.61
N ILE A 147 9.06 -3.99 -0.38
CA ILE A 147 8.96 -4.84 0.82
C ILE A 147 7.59 -4.59 1.44
N ILE A 148 6.78 -5.64 1.53
CA ILE A 148 5.43 -5.62 2.11
C ILE A 148 5.50 -6.30 3.48
N SER A 149 5.10 -5.60 4.54
CA SER A 149 5.15 -6.13 5.90
C SER A 149 3.82 -5.93 6.64
N THR A 150 3.44 -6.89 7.48
CA THR A 150 2.37 -6.71 8.47
C THR A 150 2.85 -5.97 9.72
N GLY A 151 4.16 -5.73 9.85
CA GLY A 151 4.81 -4.96 10.91
C GLY A 151 5.29 -3.59 10.44
N ALA A 152 6.00 -2.89 11.32
CA ALA A 152 6.57 -1.58 11.02
C ALA A 152 8.00 -1.69 10.45
N PHE A 153 8.51 -0.57 9.95
CA PHE A 153 9.91 -0.37 9.54
C PHE A 153 10.59 0.57 10.51
N THR A 154 11.85 0.30 10.87
CA THR A 154 12.64 1.26 11.65
C THR A 154 12.94 2.51 10.83
N ALA A 155 13.27 3.62 11.49
CA ALA A 155 13.65 4.87 10.81
C ALA A 155 14.89 4.66 9.91
N GLU A 156 15.85 3.84 10.36
CA GLU A 156 17.05 3.50 9.61
C GLU A 156 16.73 2.60 8.40
N ALA A 157 15.74 1.70 8.50
CA ALA A 157 15.28 0.91 7.36
C ALA A 157 14.66 1.80 6.28
N ARG A 158 13.89 2.82 6.67
CA ARG A 158 13.32 3.81 5.74
C ARG A 158 14.41 4.62 5.04
N LYS A 159 15.44 5.07 5.78
CA LYS A 159 16.61 5.76 5.21
C LYS A 159 17.39 4.86 4.24
N GLU A 160 17.59 3.59 4.63
CA GLU A 160 18.26 2.62 3.76
C GLU A 160 17.49 2.39 2.47
N ALA A 161 16.15 2.32 2.51
CA ALA A 161 15.31 2.07 1.33
C ALA A 161 15.44 3.17 0.26
N THR A 162 15.62 4.41 0.69
CA THR A 162 15.74 5.60 -0.18
C THR A 162 17.18 6.10 -0.35
N ARG A 163 18.17 5.26 -0.04
CA ARG A 163 19.58 5.64 -0.11
C ARG A 163 19.97 6.09 -1.52
N ASP A 164 20.65 7.23 -1.61
CA ASP A 164 21.16 7.78 -2.87
C ASP A 164 22.09 6.80 -3.61
N GLY A 165 22.04 6.83 -4.94
CA GLY A 165 22.88 6.00 -5.80
C GLY A 165 22.52 4.52 -5.82
N ALA A 166 21.41 4.12 -5.21
CA ALA A 166 20.93 2.74 -5.21
C ALA A 166 19.48 2.65 -5.75
N PRO A 167 19.08 1.53 -6.38
CA PRO A 167 17.70 1.35 -6.80
C PRO A 167 16.75 1.52 -5.61
N PRO A 168 15.69 2.33 -5.73
CA PRO A 168 14.76 2.60 -4.64
C PRO A 168 13.94 1.36 -4.30
N ILE A 169 13.67 1.20 -2.99
CA ILE A 169 12.82 0.15 -2.46
C ILE A 169 11.62 0.81 -1.82
N GLU A 170 10.42 0.49 -2.28
CA GLU A 170 9.18 0.93 -1.67
C GLU A 170 8.88 0.09 -0.42
N LEU A 171 8.49 0.74 0.67
CA LEU A 171 8.18 0.08 1.93
C LEU A 171 6.69 0.22 2.22
N ILE A 172 6.01 -0.91 2.36
CA ILE A 172 4.58 -1.01 2.71
C ILE A 172 4.50 -1.67 4.08
N ASP A 173 4.26 -0.87 5.12
CA ASP A 173 4.03 -1.36 6.49
C ASP A 173 2.57 -1.76 6.71
N GLY A 174 2.24 -2.22 7.91
CA GLY A 174 0.91 -2.71 8.24
C GLY A 174 -0.19 -1.67 8.06
N GLU A 175 0.08 -0.39 8.39
CA GLU A 175 -0.90 0.70 8.22
C GLU A 175 -1.11 1.02 6.74
N LYS A 176 -0.04 1.23 5.99
CA LYS A 176 -0.11 1.47 4.53
C LYS A 176 -0.77 0.30 3.80
N LEU A 177 -0.56 -0.93 4.28
CA LEU A 177 -1.19 -2.12 3.72
C LEU A 177 -2.71 -2.11 3.91
N ILE A 178 -3.20 -1.67 5.08
CA ILE A 178 -4.63 -1.49 5.36
C ILE A 178 -5.21 -0.39 4.49
N ASP A 179 -4.53 0.76 4.38
CA ASP A 179 -4.96 1.87 3.51
C ASP A 179 -5.10 1.41 2.04
N MET A 180 -4.15 0.60 1.56
CA MET A 180 -4.24 0.03 0.21
C MET A 180 -5.42 -0.94 0.07
N CYS A 181 -5.73 -1.75 1.11
CA CYS A 181 -6.89 -2.62 1.10
C CYS A 181 -8.20 -1.82 1.02
N GLU A 182 -8.28 -0.69 1.69
CA GLU A 182 -9.43 0.22 1.63
C GLU A 182 -9.58 0.83 0.23
N GLN A 183 -8.50 1.39 -0.31
CA GLN A 183 -8.49 2.01 -1.65
C GLN A 183 -8.86 1.04 -2.77
N LEU A 184 -8.44 -0.21 -2.65
CA LEU A 184 -8.65 -1.26 -3.65
C LEU A 184 -9.88 -2.14 -3.32
N GLU A 185 -10.59 -1.87 -2.24
CA GLU A 185 -11.68 -2.70 -1.69
C GLU A 185 -11.28 -4.18 -1.55
N LEU A 186 -9.98 -4.42 -1.29
CA LEU A 186 -9.43 -5.77 -1.22
C LEU A 186 -9.69 -6.40 0.15
N GLY A 187 -10.58 -7.40 0.16
CA GLY A 187 -11.01 -8.07 1.38
C GLY A 187 -11.99 -7.26 2.22
N LEU A 188 -12.44 -6.13 1.74
CA LEU A 188 -13.42 -5.24 2.35
C LEU A 188 -14.65 -5.09 1.46
N LYS A 189 -15.76 -4.72 2.07
CA LYS A 189 -16.98 -4.32 1.39
C LYS A 189 -17.37 -2.94 1.91
N ALA A 190 -17.42 -1.95 1.02
CA ALA A 190 -17.91 -0.62 1.37
C ALA A 190 -19.37 -0.72 1.87
N ARG A 191 -19.66 0.01 2.93
CA ARG A 191 -21.03 0.19 3.46
C ARG A 191 -21.37 1.65 3.41
N GLN A 192 -22.55 1.98 2.93
CA GLN A 192 -23.10 3.32 3.03
C GLN A 192 -23.79 3.45 4.40
N THR A 193 -23.39 4.45 5.16
CA THR A 193 -24.03 4.85 6.42
C THR A 193 -24.61 6.24 6.27
N PHE A 194 -25.59 6.58 7.11
CA PHE A 194 -26.18 7.89 7.17
C PHE A 194 -25.93 8.46 8.56
N ASP A 195 -25.45 9.69 8.61
CA ASP A 195 -25.39 10.48 9.84
C ASP A 195 -26.63 11.35 9.94
N LEU A 196 -27.09 11.61 11.16
CA LEU A 196 -28.21 12.51 11.37
C LEU A 196 -27.77 13.95 11.12
N ASP A 197 -28.48 14.65 10.24
CA ASP A 197 -28.27 16.09 10.03
C ASP A 197 -29.24 16.89 10.93
N ASP A 198 -28.75 17.19 12.13
CA ASP A 198 -29.53 17.93 13.12
C ASP A 198 -29.93 19.36 12.65
N SER A 199 -29.20 19.91 11.66
CA SER A 199 -29.51 21.25 11.13
C SER A 199 -30.89 21.29 10.47
N VAL A 200 -31.30 20.21 9.81
CA VAL A 200 -32.63 20.12 9.17
C VAL A 200 -33.73 20.12 10.22
N PHE A 201 -33.50 19.53 11.38
CA PHE A 201 -34.50 19.48 12.46
C PHE A 201 -34.56 20.78 13.26
N ALA A 202 -33.43 21.48 13.43
CA ALA A 202 -33.36 22.78 14.10
C ALA A 202 -34.10 23.89 13.34
N GLU A 203 -34.29 23.76 12.03
CA GLU A 203 -35.08 24.69 11.23
C GLU A 203 -36.62 24.49 11.38
N LEU A 204 -37.04 23.38 12.00
CA LEU A 204 -38.44 23.01 12.18
C LEU A 204 -38.97 23.28 13.59
N GLU A 205 -38.09 23.60 14.55
CA GLU A 205 -38.42 24.00 15.92
C GLU A 205 -38.53 25.53 16.04
#